data_18bbdcb2eb27dce5c25c7b803aa2965c
#
_entry.id   18bbdcb2eb27dce5c25c7b803aa2965c
#
_cell.length_a   1.000
_cell.length_b   1.000
_cell.length_c   1.000
_cell.angle_alpha   90.00
_cell.angle_beta   90.00
_cell.angle_gamma   90.00
#
_symmetry.space_group_name_H-M   'P 1'
#
loop_
_entity.id
_entity.type
_entity.pdbx_description
1 polymer ?
#
loop_
_entity_poly.entity_id
_entity_poly.type
_entity_poly.pdbx_seq_one_letter_code
_entity_poly.pdbx_strand_id
1 'polypeptide(L)'
;MKILISYFFTGLIYLLMSSCHIAPSKMVDNPTPVGLPNSIDLQKYKTAYFASGCFWCVEAIYESVYGVQEVISGYAGGTTVNPNYQQIGTGRTGHAETVQVYYDPSKVDFKTLLAVFFNSHDPTTKNRQGPDSGTQYRSIAFYNNDNEKNIIEDYIKELTRDQLFGRPIVTEIKLLSVFYKAEEYHQDFEKLNPLHPYVRQISIPRLNRFKAKSPEVLKESK
;
A
#
# COMPACT_ATOMS: atom_id res chain seq x y z
N MET A 1 -31.17 78.52 -26.94
CA MET A 1 -30.93 78.87 -28.34
C MET A 1 -29.43 79.03 -28.54
N LYS A 2 -28.74 77.91 -28.92
CA LYS A 2 -27.40 77.87 -29.51
C LYS A 2 -27.19 76.48 -30.09
N ILE A 3 -27.09 76.44 -31.38
CA ILE A 3 -26.85 75.30 -32.26
C ILE A 3 -25.35 74.96 -32.16
N LEU A 4 -24.99 73.75 -31.99
CA LEU A 4 -23.62 73.26 -32.12
C LEU A 4 -23.58 72.17 -33.16
N ILE A 5 -22.84 72.44 -34.19
CA ILE A 5 -22.60 71.66 -35.41
C ILE A 5 -21.64 70.50 -35.10
N SER A 6 -22.04 69.28 -35.46
CA SER A 6 -21.22 68.06 -35.36
C SER A 6 -20.39 67.88 -36.64
N TYR A 7 -19.08 67.83 -36.53
CA TYR A 7 -18.19 67.46 -37.62
C TYR A 7 -17.96 65.97 -37.63
N PHE A 8 -18.36 65.33 -38.73
CA PHE A 8 -18.01 63.91 -39.03
C PHE A 8 -16.59 63.91 -39.55
N PHE A 9 -15.72 63.12 -38.84
CA PHE A 9 -14.40 62.78 -39.34
C PHE A 9 -14.43 61.27 -39.74
N THR A 10 -14.43 61.02 -41.05
CA THR A 10 -14.27 59.68 -41.65
C THR A 10 -12.77 59.36 -41.71
N GLY A 11 -12.32 58.58 -40.78
CA GLY A 11 -10.96 58.00 -40.78
C GLY A 11 -10.94 56.68 -41.48
N LEU A 12 -10.32 56.63 -42.65
CA LEU A 12 -10.06 55.39 -43.43
C LEU A 12 -8.92 54.62 -42.80
N ILE A 13 -9.24 53.49 -42.13
CA ILE A 13 -8.23 52.58 -41.58
C ILE A 13 -7.81 51.59 -42.68
N TYR A 14 -6.58 51.72 -43.14
CA TYR A 14 -5.91 50.71 -43.96
C TYR A 14 -5.50 49.51 -43.10
N LEU A 15 -6.15 48.36 -43.36
CA LEU A 15 -5.79 47.11 -42.73
C LEU A 15 -4.63 46.47 -43.50
N LEU A 16 -3.40 46.57 -43.00
CA LEU A 16 -2.25 45.87 -43.50
C LEU A 16 -2.35 44.40 -43.07
N MET A 17 -2.75 43.51 -43.98
CA MET A 17 -2.69 42.05 -43.82
C MET A 17 -1.23 41.63 -43.89
N SER A 18 -0.59 41.47 -42.75
CA SER A 18 0.71 40.84 -42.65
C SER A 18 0.53 39.31 -42.72
N SER A 19 0.86 38.73 -43.86
CA SER A 19 0.85 37.28 -44.07
C SER A 19 2.02 36.66 -43.33
N CYS A 20 1.80 36.11 -42.13
CA CYS A 20 2.78 35.28 -41.44
C CYS A 20 2.89 33.90 -42.14
N HIS A 21 3.95 33.71 -42.91
CA HIS A 21 4.37 32.41 -43.39
C HIS A 21 4.87 31.60 -42.15
N ILE A 22 4.03 30.67 -41.66
CA ILE A 22 4.45 29.67 -40.67
C ILE A 22 5.29 28.62 -41.42
N ALA A 23 6.59 28.65 -41.19
CA ALA A 23 7.49 27.56 -41.65
C ALA A 23 7.10 26.27 -40.94
N PRO A 24 7.13 25.09 -41.62
CA PRO A 24 6.82 23.83 -40.93
C PRO A 24 7.87 23.55 -39.86
N SER A 25 7.42 23.48 -38.60
CA SER A 25 8.25 23.05 -37.48
C SER A 25 8.73 21.62 -37.73
N LYS A 26 10.06 21.41 -37.74
CA LYS A 26 10.65 20.09 -37.69
C LYS A 26 10.03 19.33 -36.53
N MET A 27 9.44 18.14 -36.79
CA MET A 27 9.06 17.21 -35.75
C MET A 27 10.30 16.93 -34.93
N VAL A 28 10.26 17.33 -33.66
CA VAL A 28 11.22 16.87 -32.67
C VAL A 28 10.89 15.41 -32.46
N ASP A 29 11.79 14.51 -32.88
CA ASP A 29 11.68 13.10 -32.53
C ASP A 29 11.57 13.01 -31.00
N ASN A 30 10.40 12.60 -30.52
CA ASN A 30 10.24 12.23 -29.13
C ASN A 30 11.24 11.11 -28.83
N PRO A 31 12.11 11.25 -27.84
CA PRO A 31 12.97 10.16 -27.45
C PRO A 31 12.08 8.96 -27.11
N THR A 32 12.33 7.84 -27.75
CA THR A 32 11.73 6.54 -27.44
C THR A 32 11.77 6.37 -25.93
N PRO A 33 10.65 6.02 -25.25
CA PRO A 33 10.68 5.78 -23.80
C PRO A 33 11.77 4.75 -23.52
N VAL A 34 12.80 5.15 -22.79
CA VAL A 34 13.78 4.20 -22.27
C VAL A 34 12.96 3.20 -21.46
N GLY A 35 12.95 1.93 -21.90
CA GLY A 35 12.16 0.90 -21.26
C GLY A 35 12.46 0.90 -19.78
N LEU A 36 11.42 1.07 -18.97
CA LEU A 36 11.50 0.89 -17.52
C LEU A 36 12.10 -0.50 -17.27
N PRO A 37 13.08 -0.63 -16.37
CA PRO A 37 13.69 -1.92 -16.09
C PRO A 37 12.59 -2.89 -15.67
N ASN A 38 12.43 -3.99 -16.45
CA ASN A 38 11.59 -5.16 -16.25
C ASN A 38 10.49 -4.98 -15.16
N SER A 39 9.31 -4.52 -15.57
CA SER A 39 8.14 -4.64 -14.72
C SER A 39 7.96 -6.13 -14.40
N ILE A 40 8.04 -6.47 -13.12
CA ILE A 40 7.85 -7.86 -12.67
C ILE A 40 6.43 -8.26 -13.07
N ASP A 41 6.30 -9.36 -13.80
CA ASP A 41 5.00 -9.95 -14.10
C ASP A 41 4.44 -10.58 -12.81
N LEU A 42 3.60 -9.82 -12.11
CA LEU A 42 3.00 -10.24 -10.85
C LEU A 42 1.89 -11.29 -11.03
N GLN A 43 1.37 -11.49 -12.26
CA GLN A 43 0.26 -12.43 -12.50
C GLN A 43 0.62 -13.90 -12.23
N LYS A 44 1.91 -14.24 -12.27
CA LYS A 44 2.41 -15.60 -12.00
C LYS A 44 2.57 -15.91 -10.50
N TYR A 45 2.43 -14.93 -9.62
CA TYR A 45 2.54 -15.10 -8.17
C TYR A 45 1.17 -15.28 -7.53
N LYS A 46 1.12 -16.04 -6.42
CA LYS A 46 -0.05 -16.05 -5.54
C LYS A 46 -0.09 -14.81 -4.67
N THR A 47 -1.28 -14.48 -4.16
CA THR A 47 -1.48 -13.33 -3.26
C THR A 47 -2.00 -13.78 -1.91
N ALA A 48 -1.52 -13.13 -0.84
CA ALA A 48 -2.05 -13.22 0.50
C ALA A 48 -2.26 -11.81 1.07
N TYR A 49 -3.17 -11.65 2.05
CA TYR A 49 -3.54 -10.32 2.56
C TYR A 49 -3.56 -10.33 4.08
N PHE A 50 -2.88 -9.36 4.68
CA PHE A 50 -2.73 -9.27 6.14
C PHE A 50 -2.83 -7.82 6.62
N ALA A 51 -3.53 -7.63 7.75
CA ALA A 51 -3.57 -6.37 8.48
C ALA A 51 -3.05 -6.59 9.90
N SER A 52 -2.03 -5.86 10.31
CA SER A 52 -1.42 -6.01 11.64
C SER A 52 -0.78 -4.72 12.15
N GLY A 53 -1.55 -3.63 12.13
CA GLY A 53 -1.07 -2.29 12.48
C GLY A 53 -0.61 -1.51 11.25
N CYS A 54 0.27 -0.52 11.44
CA CYS A 54 0.76 0.33 10.36
C CYS A 54 1.36 -0.49 9.21
N PHE A 55 0.81 -0.30 8.01
CA PHE A 55 1.18 -1.06 6.81
C PHE A 55 2.64 -0.81 6.36
N TRP A 56 3.26 0.35 6.63
CA TRP A 56 4.69 0.58 6.37
C TRP A 56 5.58 -0.45 7.05
N CYS A 57 5.27 -0.75 8.34
CA CYS A 57 6.00 -1.79 9.08
C CYS A 57 5.73 -3.19 8.52
N VAL A 58 4.47 -3.47 8.14
CA VAL A 58 4.06 -4.78 7.67
C VAL A 58 4.64 -5.07 6.29
N GLU A 59 4.64 -4.07 5.39
CA GLU A 59 5.28 -4.11 4.09
C GLU A 59 6.76 -4.48 4.21
N ALA A 60 7.54 -3.72 4.98
CA ALA A 60 8.96 -3.98 5.19
C ALA A 60 9.26 -5.38 5.76
N ILE A 61 8.39 -5.88 6.65
CA ILE A 61 8.50 -7.23 7.20
C ILE A 61 8.32 -8.29 6.11
N TYR A 62 7.24 -8.23 5.33
CA TYR A 62 7.01 -9.21 4.27
C TYR A 62 8.00 -9.10 3.12
N GLU A 63 8.47 -7.90 2.78
CA GLU A 63 9.56 -7.71 1.82
C GLU A 63 10.86 -8.41 2.22
N SER A 64 11.11 -8.59 3.52
CA SER A 64 12.27 -9.29 4.02
C SER A 64 12.18 -10.82 3.91
N VAL A 65 11.01 -11.38 3.57
CA VAL A 65 10.74 -12.83 3.57
C VAL A 65 11.16 -13.47 2.25
N TYR A 66 11.89 -14.59 2.34
CA TYR A 66 12.26 -15.39 1.17
C TYR A 66 11.03 -15.90 0.42
N GLY A 67 11.03 -15.83 -0.89
CA GLY A 67 9.90 -16.22 -1.74
C GLY A 67 8.83 -15.14 -1.91
N VAL A 68 8.85 -14.05 -1.13
CA VAL A 68 8.01 -12.87 -1.37
C VAL A 68 8.65 -12.02 -2.46
N GLN A 69 7.85 -11.69 -3.48
CA GLN A 69 8.30 -10.96 -4.66
C GLN A 69 8.01 -9.47 -4.58
N GLU A 70 6.81 -9.12 -4.11
CA GLU A 70 6.33 -7.76 -4.02
C GLU A 70 5.33 -7.64 -2.86
N VAL A 71 5.27 -6.48 -2.23
CA VAL A 71 4.27 -6.17 -1.20
C VAL A 71 3.67 -4.81 -1.51
N ILE A 72 2.34 -4.72 -1.51
CA ILE A 72 1.62 -3.48 -1.80
C ILE A 72 0.82 -3.08 -0.57
N SER A 73 1.06 -1.89 -0.05
CA SER A 73 0.29 -1.28 1.01
C SER A 73 -1.08 -0.82 0.51
N GLY A 74 -2.13 -1.03 1.31
CA GLY A 74 -3.51 -0.68 0.92
C GLY A 74 -4.51 -0.84 2.04
N TYR A 75 -5.76 -0.98 1.67
CA TYR A 75 -6.92 -0.97 2.56
C TYR A 75 -7.87 -2.11 2.23
N ALA A 76 -8.30 -2.88 3.25
CA ALA A 76 -9.28 -3.95 3.07
C ALA A 76 -10.15 -4.15 4.31
N GLY A 77 -11.22 -4.94 4.15
CA GLY A 77 -12.08 -5.38 5.25
C GLY A 77 -13.19 -4.41 5.66
N GLY A 78 -13.28 -3.24 5.02
CA GLY A 78 -14.32 -2.23 5.25
C GLY A 78 -15.41 -2.22 4.17
N THR A 79 -16.22 -1.15 4.19
CA THR A 79 -17.37 -0.99 3.29
C THR A 79 -17.30 0.26 2.42
N THR A 80 -16.43 1.23 2.75
CA THR A 80 -16.26 2.44 1.95
C THR A 80 -15.62 2.09 0.61
N VAL A 81 -16.25 2.54 -0.47
CA VAL A 81 -15.71 2.31 -1.83
C VAL A 81 -14.65 3.34 -2.13
N ASN A 82 -13.51 2.90 -2.71
CA ASN A 82 -12.35 3.74 -3.06
C ASN A 82 -11.94 4.68 -1.92
N PRO A 83 -11.62 4.17 -0.71
CA PRO A 83 -11.23 5.00 0.40
C PRO A 83 -9.86 5.63 0.14
N ASN A 84 -9.63 6.80 0.73
CA ASN A 84 -8.31 7.43 0.81
C ASN A 84 -7.77 7.42 2.24
N TYR A 85 -6.48 7.72 2.39
CA TYR A 85 -5.80 7.70 3.69
C TYR A 85 -6.47 8.56 4.76
N GLN A 86 -6.94 9.77 4.40
CA GLN A 86 -7.62 10.66 5.34
C GLN A 86 -8.91 10.03 5.89
N GLN A 87 -9.68 9.36 5.03
CA GLN A 87 -10.89 8.65 5.43
C GLN A 87 -10.56 7.44 6.33
N ILE A 88 -9.51 6.68 5.99
CA ILE A 88 -9.01 5.57 6.82
C ILE A 88 -8.65 6.04 8.23
N GLY A 89 -7.92 7.16 8.33
CA GLY A 89 -7.53 7.78 9.60
C GLY A 89 -8.71 8.14 10.52
N THR A 90 -9.91 8.34 9.98
CA THR A 90 -11.12 8.57 10.81
C THR A 90 -11.60 7.32 11.57
N GLY A 91 -11.16 6.11 11.18
CA GLY A 91 -11.63 4.84 11.71
C GLY A 91 -13.07 4.47 11.32
N ARG A 92 -13.74 5.25 10.45
CA ARG A 92 -15.16 5.08 10.09
C ARG A 92 -15.40 4.29 8.81
N THR A 93 -14.37 4.07 7.99
CA THR A 93 -14.48 3.34 6.71
C THR A 93 -14.71 1.85 6.91
N GLY A 94 -14.40 1.33 8.10
CA GLY A 94 -14.37 -0.10 8.38
C GLY A 94 -13.16 -0.84 7.80
N HIS A 95 -12.34 -0.18 6.96
CA HIS A 95 -11.11 -0.77 6.44
C HIS A 95 -10.00 -0.79 7.50
N ALA A 96 -9.10 -1.77 7.37
CA ALA A 96 -7.82 -1.80 8.04
C ALA A 96 -6.70 -1.49 7.05
N GLU A 97 -5.61 -0.91 7.57
CA GLU A 97 -4.35 -0.86 6.86
C GLU A 97 -3.88 -2.29 6.60
N THR A 98 -3.74 -2.66 5.34
CA THR A 98 -3.59 -4.04 4.87
C THR A 98 -2.46 -4.09 3.85
N VAL A 99 -1.69 -5.17 3.83
CA VAL A 99 -0.75 -5.43 2.75
C VAL A 99 -1.25 -6.56 1.87
N GLN A 100 -1.03 -6.42 0.56
CA GLN A 100 -1.14 -7.46 -0.44
C GLN A 100 0.26 -8.02 -0.69
N VAL A 101 0.48 -9.29 -0.39
CA VAL A 101 1.76 -9.97 -0.49
C VAL A 101 1.75 -10.88 -1.71
N TYR A 102 2.60 -10.60 -2.70
CA TYR A 102 2.82 -11.47 -3.87
C TYR A 102 3.96 -12.44 -3.56
N TYR A 103 3.70 -13.73 -3.65
CA TYR A 103 4.67 -14.75 -3.28
C TYR A 103 4.75 -15.92 -4.27
N ASP A 104 5.93 -16.52 -4.36
CA ASP A 104 6.20 -17.72 -5.13
C ASP A 104 5.86 -18.95 -4.27
N PRO A 105 4.77 -19.70 -4.57
CA PRO A 105 4.35 -20.84 -3.75
C PRO A 105 5.32 -22.03 -3.82
N SER A 106 6.31 -22.02 -4.71
CA SER A 106 7.36 -23.02 -4.74
C SER A 106 8.50 -22.72 -3.73
N LYS A 107 8.55 -21.50 -3.17
CA LYS A 107 9.57 -21.02 -2.24
C LYS A 107 9.06 -20.78 -0.84
N VAL A 108 7.84 -20.29 -0.72
CA VAL A 108 7.18 -20.02 0.56
C VAL A 108 5.69 -20.37 0.44
N ASP A 109 5.14 -21.05 1.42
CA ASP A 109 3.72 -21.38 1.45
C ASP A 109 2.90 -20.37 2.28
N PHE A 110 1.57 -20.47 2.17
CA PHE A 110 0.65 -19.61 2.90
C PHE A 110 0.77 -19.76 4.43
N LYS A 111 1.03 -21.00 4.92
CA LYS A 111 1.19 -21.26 6.37
C LYS A 111 2.43 -20.55 6.91
N THR A 112 3.51 -20.51 6.16
CA THR A 112 4.73 -19.75 6.50
C THR A 112 4.47 -18.25 6.52
N LEU A 113 3.74 -17.70 5.53
CA LEU A 113 3.33 -16.29 5.56
C LEU A 113 2.43 -15.96 6.76
N LEU A 114 1.57 -16.88 7.16
CA LEU A 114 0.76 -16.76 8.37
C LEU A 114 1.61 -16.79 9.65
N ALA A 115 2.67 -17.61 9.68
CA ALA A 115 3.64 -17.59 10.77
C ALA A 115 4.38 -16.25 10.88
N VAL A 116 4.79 -15.67 9.74
CA VAL A 116 5.35 -14.30 9.67
C VAL A 116 4.39 -13.29 10.27
N PHE A 117 3.10 -13.36 9.91
CA PHE A 117 2.06 -12.49 10.47
C PHE A 117 2.03 -12.55 12.00
N PHE A 118 1.87 -13.74 12.60
CA PHE A 118 1.78 -13.88 14.05
C PHE A 118 3.10 -13.62 14.79
N ASN A 119 4.24 -13.80 14.14
CA ASN A 119 5.55 -13.52 14.72
C ASN A 119 5.92 -12.04 14.69
N SER A 120 5.25 -11.24 13.87
CA SER A 120 5.60 -9.84 13.61
C SER A 120 4.78 -8.81 14.37
N HIS A 121 3.71 -9.21 15.11
CA HIS A 121 2.85 -8.29 15.85
C HIS A 121 2.29 -8.92 17.14
N ASP A 122 1.59 -8.14 17.95
CA ASP A 122 0.81 -8.64 19.09
C ASP A 122 -0.65 -8.88 18.64
N PRO A 123 -1.08 -10.14 18.43
CA PRO A 123 -2.42 -10.47 17.97
C PRO A 123 -3.47 -10.40 19.08
N THR A 124 -3.12 -9.97 20.29
CA THR A 124 -4.01 -9.91 21.47
C THR A 124 -4.55 -8.52 21.76
N THR A 125 -4.13 -7.50 20.98
CA THR A 125 -4.55 -6.11 21.17
C THR A 125 -5.64 -5.73 20.18
N LYS A 126 -6.85 -5.46 20.70
CA LYS A 126 -7.98 -5.05 19.89
C LYS A 126 -7.80 -3.61 19.39
N ASN A 127 -7.95 -3.39 18.07
CA ASN A 127 -7.87 -2.07 17.42
C ASN A 127 -6.60 -1.28 17.77
N ARG A 128 -5.48 -1.98 17.93
CA ARG A 128 -4.22 -1.35 18.31
C ARG A 128 -3.02 -2.23 17.93
N GLN A 129 -1.90 -1.59 17.54
CA GLN A 129 -0.61 -2.25 17.42
C GLN A 129 0.51 -1.29 17.83
N GLY A 130 1.21 -1.63 18.93
CA GLY A 130 2.23 -0.75 19.48
C GLY A 130 1.66 0.63 19.85
N PRO A 131 2.22 1.73 19.32
CA PRO A 131 1.72 3.09 19.58
C PRO A 131 0.44 3.40 18.81
N ASP A 132 0.18 2.70 17.69
CA ASP A 132 -0.93 3.01 16.79
C ASP A 132 -2.25 2.48 17.35
N SER A 133 -3.25 3.37 17.46
CA SER A 133 -4.56 3.07 18.03
C SER A 133 -5.66 3.50 17.06
N GLY A 134 -6.63 2.62 16.84
CA GLY A 134 -7.76 2.82 15.95
C GLY A 134 -8.13 1.53 15.22
N THR A 135 -9.37 1.46 14.71
CA THR A 135 -9.90 0.29 14.00
C THR A 135 -9.10 -0.06 12.75
N GLN A 136 -8.44 0.94 12.14
CA GLN A 136 -7.57 0.77 10.98
C GLN A 136 -6.28 -0.02 11.29
N TYR A 137 -5.88 -0.13 12.55
CA TYR A 137 -4.67 -0.85 12.99
C TYR A 137 -4.95 -2.23 13.61
N ARG A 138 -6.17 -2.75 13.42
CA ARG A 138 -6.56 -4.04 13.98
C ARG A 138 -5.91 -5.21 13.25
N SER A 139 -5.89 -6.35 13.91
CA SER A 139 -5.33 -7.59 13.38
C SER A 139 -6.36 -8.36 12.56
N ILE A 140 -6.07 -8.62 11.26
CA ILE A 140 -6.92 -9.43 10.38
C ILE A 140 -6.02 -10.34 9.52
N ALA A 141 -6.32 -11.63 9.50
CA ALA A 141 -5.85 -12.56 8.48
C ALA A 141 -6.99 -12.76 7.46
N PHE A 142 -6.77 -12.31 6.23
CA PHE A 142 -7.74 -12.50 5.16
C PHE A 142 -7.54 -13.84 4.47
N TYR A 143 -8.64 -14.40 3.94
CA TYR A 143 -8.61 -15.60 3.11
C TYR A 143 -9.34 -15.37 1.80
N ASN A 144 -8.90 -16.04 0.72
CA ASN A 144 -9.51 -16.00 -0.60
C ASN A 144 -10.35 -17.26 -0.89
N ASN A 145 -10.14 -18.31 -0.13
CA ASN A 145 -10.78 -19.63 -0.30
C ASN A 145 -10.82 -20.42 1.02
N ASP A 146 -11.61 -21.48 1.05
CA ASP A 146 -11.82 -22.30 2.25
C ASP A 146 -10.56 -23.00 2.74
N ASN A 147 -9.62 -23.34 1.86
CA ASN A 147 -8.35 -23.94 2.27
C ASN A 147 -7.51 -22.94 3.09
N GLU A 148 -7.39 -21.67 2.64
CA GLU A 148 -6.72 -20.62 3.41
C GLU A 148 -7.43 -20.36 4.73
N LYS A 149 -8.76 -20.33 4.73
CA LYS A 149 -9.55 -20.18 5.96
C LYS A 149 -9.23 -21.27 6.97
N ASN A 150 -9.24 -22.53 6.55
CA ASN A 150 -8.95 -23.66 7.42
C ASN A 150 -7.52 -23.58 7.99
N ILE A 151 -6.53 -23.20 7.14
CA ILE A 151 -5.14 -23.01 7.60
C ILE A 151 -5.07 -21.93 8.69
N ILE A 152 -5.77 -20.81 8.53
CA ILE A 152 -5.78 -19.73 9.53
C ILE A 152 -6.42 -20.19 10.83
N GLU A 153 -7.59 -20.84 10.76
CA GLU A 153 -8.32 -21.32 11.92
C GLU A 153 -7.50 -22.36 12.71
N ASP A 154 -6.89 -23.30 12.01
CA ASP A 154 -6.08 -24.34 12.65
C ASP A 154 -4.80 -23.76 13.26
N TYR A 155 -4.16 -22.81 12.58
CA TYR A 155 -2.98 -22.13 13.11
C TYR A 155 -3.30 -21.35 14.40
N ILE A 156 -4.42 -20.63 14.45
CA ILE A 156 -4.86 -19.93 15.67
C ILE A 156 -5.18 -20.93 16.80
N LYS A 157 -5.78 -22.08 16.50
CA LYS A 157 -6.00 -23.14 17.50
C LYS A 157 -4.67 -23.68 18.04
N GLU A 158 -3.66 -23.93 17.18
CA GLU A 158 -2.31 -24.33 17.59
C GLU A 158 -1.69 -23.30 18.54
N LEU A 159 -1.67 -22.01 18.15
CA LEU A 159 -1.12 -20.92 18.97
C LEU A 159 -1.82 -20.78 20.34
N THR A 160 -3.15 -20.99 20.37
CA THR A 160 -3.95 -20.92 21.59
C THR A 160 -3.71 -22.11 22.51
N ARG A 161 -3.67 -23.32 21.95
CA ARG A 161 -3.35 -24.55 22.69
C ARG A 161 -1.98 -24.48 23.34
N ASP A 162 -1.00 -23.97 22.59
CA ASP A 162 0.40 -23.92 23.01
C ASP A 162 0.68 -22.67 23.90
N GLN A 163 -0.35 -21.87 24.19
CA GLN A 163 -0.32 -20.68 25.06
C GLN A 163 0.80 -19.69 24.71
N LEU A 164 1.08 -19.52 23.40
CA LEU A 164 2.17 -18.66 22.93
C LEU A 164 1.95 -17.15 23.21
N PHE A 165 0.72 -16.77 23.49
CA PHE A 165 0.36 -15.40 23.89
C PHE A 165 -0.32 -15.43 25.26
N GLY A 166 0.09 -14.54 26.18
CA GLY A 166 -0.46 -14.46 27.53
C GLY A 166 -1.92 -13.96 27.63
N ARG A 167 -2.54 -13.66 26.49
CA ARG A 167 -3.92 -13.16 26.34
C ARG A 167 -4.58 -13.81 25.13
N PRO A 168 -5.93 -13.83 25.06
CA PRO A 168 -6.64 -14.34 23.88
C PRO A 168 -6.25 -13.63 22.60
N ILE A 169 -6.12 -14.38 21.51
CA ILE A 169 -5.94 -13.85 20.16
C ILE A 169 -7.24 -13.19 19.72
N VAL A 170 -7.16 -11.94 19.25
CA VAL A 170 -8.29 -11.13 18.75
C VAL A 170 -8.25 -10.90 17.25
N THR A 171 -7.37 -11.60 16.54
CA THR A 171 -7.26 -11.55 15.09
C THR A 171 -8.57 -11.94 14.42
N GLU A 172 -9.10 -11.07 13.56
CA GLU A 172 -10.26 -11.40 12.72
C GLU A 172 -9.84 -12.35 11.59
N ILE A 173 -10.67 -13.36 11.31
CA ILE A 173 -10.55 -14.22 10.11
C ILE A 173 -11.62 -13.76 9.14
N LYS A 174 -11.22 -13.22 7.97
CA LYS A 174 -12.18 -12.52 7.09
C LYS A 174 -11.98 -12.89 5.63
N LEU A 175 -13.10 -13.19 4.93
CA LEU A 175 -13.07 -13.32 3.48
C LEU A 175 -12.65 -11.98 2.86
N LEU A 176 -11.65 -12.01 1.98
CA LEU A 176 -11.30 -10.82 1.22
C LEU A 176 -12.38 -10.51 0.19
N SER A 177 -13.04 -9.37 0.32
CA SER A 177 -14.02 -8.90 -0.68
C SER A 177 -13.36 -8.01 -1.71
N VAL A 178 -12.58 -7.03 -1.26
CA VAL A 178 -11.86 -6.08 -2.12
C VAL A 178 -10.65 -5.53 -1.37
N PHE A 179 -9.59 -5.29 -2.12
CA PHE A 179 -8.39 -4.58 -1.68
C PHE A 179 -8.24 -3.31 -2.51
N TYR A 180 -8.05 -2.19 -1.84
CA TYR A 180 -7.76 -0.91 -2.46
C TYR A 180 -6.29 -0.56 -2.22
N LYS A 181 -5.50 -0.44 -3.29
CA LYS A 181 -4.10 0.03 -3.17
C LYS A 181 -4.09 1.41 -2.52
N ALA A 182 -3.23 1.63 -1.54
CA ALA A 182 -3.00 2.94 -0.96
C ALA A 182 -2.25 3.85 -1.94
N GLU A 183 -2.25 5.13 -1.65
CA GLU A 183 -1.59 6.17 -2.45
C GLU A 183 -0.10 5.86 -2.62
N GLU A 184 0.47 6.29 -3.74
CA GLU A 184 1.83 5.92 -4.14
C GLU A 184 2.90 6.32 -3.10
N TYR A 185 2.69 7.42 -2.39
CA TYR A 185 3.62 7.88 -1.34
C TYR A 185 3.68 6.96 -0.11
N HIS A 186 2.79 5.98 0.01
CA HIS A 186 2.82 4.96 1.06
C HIS A 186 3.62 3.71 0.68
N GLN A 187 3.82 3.47 -0.62
CA GLN A 187 4.55 2.28 -1.09
C GLN A 187 6.06 2.42 -0.79
N ASP A 188 6.72 1.34 -0.37
CA ASP A 188 8.15 1.33 -0.01
C ASP A 188 8.53 2.39 1.06
N PHE A 189 7.56 2.83 1.90
CA PHE A 189 7.76 4.02 2.73
C PHE A 189 8.96 3.89 3.68
N GLU A 190 9.14 2.76 4.35
CA GLU A 190 10.29 2.54 5.25
C GLU A 190 11.61 2.66 4.48
N LYS A 191 11.70 2.06 3.33
CA LYS A 191 12.89 2.02 2.47
C LYS A 191 13.23 3.40 1.90
N LEU A 192 12.22 4.16 1.46
CA LEU A 192 12.40 5.49 0.87
C LEU A 192 12.59 6.59 1.93
N ASN A 193 12.17 6.35 3.18
CA ASN A 193 12.19 7.35 4.26
C ASN A 193 12.92 6.86 5.52
N PRO A 194 14.17 6.36 5.43
CA PRO A 194 14.86 5.74 6.57
C PRO A 194 15.14 6.70 7.73
N LEU A 195 15.10 8.00 7.50
CA LEU A 195 15.30 9.03 8.53
C LEU A 195 13.99 9.54 9.16
N HIS A 196 12.83 9.11 8.67
CA HIS A 196 11.54 9.51 9.23
C HIS A 196 11.43 9.07 10.70
N PRO A 197 10.99 9.93 11.64
CA PRO A 197 10.98 9.61 13.07
C PRO A 197 10.22 8.33 13.41
N TYR A 198 9.07 8.10 12.82
CA TYR A 198 8.27 6.87 13.03
C TYR A 198 9.03 5.63 12.51
N VAL A 199 9.66 5.72 11.35
CA VAL A 199 10.45 4.63 10.77
C VAL A 199 11.58 4.24 11.71
N ARG A 200 12.33 5.22 12.20
CA ARG A 200 13.46 4.97 13.12
C ARG A 200 13.05 4.44 14.49
N GLN A 201 11.95 4.95 15.04
CA GLN A 201 11.55 4.65 16.42
C GLN A 201 10.62 3.45 16.53
N ILE A 202 9.84 3.14 15.50
CA ILE A 202 8.81 2.12 15.54
C ILE A 202 9.06 1.03 14.49
N SER A 203 9.17 1.39 13.20
CA SER A 203 9.18 0.43 12.11
C SER A 203 10.46 -0.41 12.08
N ILE A 204 11.64 0.20 12.02
CA ILE A 204 12.94 -0.50 12.04
C ILE A 204 13.10 -1.37 13.31
N PRO A 205 12.81 -0.90 14.53
CA PRO A 205 12.85 -1.77 15.70
C PRO A 205 11.88 -2.95 15.64
N ARG A 206 10.70 -2.79 15.03
CA ARG A 206 9.74 -3.89 14.83
C ARG A 206 10.28 -4.91 13.82
N LEU A 207 10.80 -4.46 12.68
CA LEU A 207 11.44 -5.30 11.67
C LEU A 207 12.62 -6.09 12.28
N ASN A 208 13.49 -5.44 13.06
CA ASN A 208 14.64 -6.09 13.69
C ASN A 208 14.22 -7.16 14.71
N ARG A 209 13.17 -6.92 15.51
CA ARG A 209 12.61 -7.93 16.41
C ARG A 209 12.07 -9.13 15.64
N PHE A 210 11.35 -8.90 14.52
CA PHE A 210 10.87 -9.96 13.65
C PHE A 210 12.04 -10.77 13.08
N LYS A 211 13.04 -10.12 12.49
CA LYS A 211 14.22 -10.78 11.93
C LYS A 211 14.96 -11.64 12.96
N ALA A 212 15.09 -11.16 14.18
CA ALA A 212 15.72 -11.90 15.27
C ALA A 212 14.90 -13.11 15.72
N LYS A 213 13.55 -13.05 15.62
CA LYS A 213 12.63 -14.12 16.03
C LYS A 213 12.47 -15.19 14.96
N SER A 214 12.60 -14.84 13.69
CA SER A 214 12.30 -15.72 12.54
C SER A 214 13.39 -15.62 11.45
N PRO A 215 14.66 -15.90 11.80
CA PRO A 215 15.77 -15.78 10.85
C PRO A 215 15.66 -16.79 9.69
N GLU A 216 14.98 -17.93 9.91
CA GLU A 216 14.83 -19.02 8.95
C GLU A 216 13.99 -18.69 7.73
N VAL A 217 13.15 -17.63 7.80
CA VAL A 217 12.27 -17.23 6.68
C VAL A 217 12.82 -16.06 5.89
N LEU A 218 13.99 -15.52 6.25
CA LEU A 218 14.51 -14.28 5.65
C LEU A 218 15.17 -14.53 4.30
N LYS A 219 15.12 -13.50 3.43
CA LYS A 219 16.01 -13.42 2.28
C LYS A 219 17.45 -13.40 2.76
N GLU A 220 18.34 -14.07 2.04
CA GLU A 220 19.78 -13.94 2.30
C GLU A 220 20.19 -12.47 2.15
N SER A 221 20.94 -11.96 3.12
CA SER A 221 21.56 -10.65 3.00
C SER A 221 22.60 -10.68 1.87
N LYS A 222 22.34 -9.86 0.83
CA LYS A 222 23.34 -9.65 -0.25
C LYS A 222 24.52 -8.87 0.27
#